data_318030f82b7ae0ad5a1722ae21979bc4
#
_entry.id   318030f82b7ae0ad5a1722ae21979bc4
#
_cell.length_a   1.000
_cell.length_b   1.000
_cell.length_c   1.000
_cell.angle_alpha   90.00
_cell.angle_beta   90.00
_cell.angle_gamma   90.00
#
_symmetry.space_group_name_H-M   'P 1'
#
loop_
_entity.id
_entity.type
_entity.pdbx_description
1 polymer ?
#
loop_
_entity_poly.entity_id
_entity_poly.type
_entity_poly.pdbx_seq_one_letter_code
_entity_poly.pdbx_strand_id
1 'polypeptide(L)'
;MRHRLRSRLGKRSLPVLNIDVPNPLPHGHPRGLDLGYDKFVATSDGLEIKRPRFLKTLQYKLKLLSRKLRNKQKGSNNRHKLNQKIARLHQRISDTRKDWHFKLSHQLVQDAGMLFIEDINFVSWQRGVLSKHSADAGFGQFVNILEWVCWKTDTYFAKVNKDGTSQTCPNCGTYTGKKTLDIRVYNCPECGYTTTRDVAASQEIRNRGVSAVLGSPQVEQLTCIKAVGQVVSENVCGLDATGSIGNSILVGTERNRKPKS
;
A
#
# COMPACT_ATOMS: atom_id res chain seq x y z
N MET A 1 10.02 -14.85 -4.08
CA MET A 1 10.69 -13.79 -3.27
C MET A 1 11.77 -14.42 -2.39
N ARG A 2 13.04 -14.02 -2.51
CA ARG A 2 14.13 -14.57 -1.68
C ARG A 2 14.32 -13.70 -0.44
N HIS A 3 13.82 -14.11 0.69
CA HIS A 3 14.07 -13.42 1.97
C HIS A 3 15.38 -13.89 2.59
N ARG A 4 16.38 -13.01 2.58
CA ARG A 4 17.67 -13.23 3.28
C ARG A 4 17.58 -12.60 4.68
N LEU A 5 17.26 -13.39 5.68
CA LEU A 5 17.43 -13.01 7.10
C LEU A 5 18.91 -13.02 7.47
N ARG A 6 19.52 -11.84 7.61
CA ARG A 6 20.85 -11.71 8.21
C ARG A 6 20.73 -11.69 9.72
N SER A 7 21.04 -12.79 10.40
CA SER A 7 21.21 -12.77 11.84
C SER A 7 22.55 -12.10 12.21
N ARG A 8 22.54 -11.21 13.21
CA ARG A 8 23.75 -10.56 13.75
C ARG A 8 24.56 -11.45 14.70
N LEU A 9 24.16 -12.68 14.92
CA LEU A 9 24.80 -13.63 15.82
C LEU A 9 25.41 -14.78 15.01
N GLY A 10 26.73 -14.69 14.77
CA GLY A 10 27.58 -15.78 14.30
C GLY A 10 27.17 -16.40 12.95
N LYS A 11 28.14 -16.84 12.17
CA LYS A 11 28.00 -17.47 10.85
C LYS A 11 27.16 -18.79 10.85
N ARG A 12 25.94 -18.77 11.32
CA ARG A 12 25.00 -19.87 11.12
C ARG A 12 24.18 -19.56 9.89
N SER A 13 24.46 -20.21 8.78
CA SER A 13 23.59 -20.23 7.60
C SER A 13 22.33 -21.01 7.97
N LEU A 14 21.22 -20.33 8.07
CA LEU A 14 19.92 -21.01 8.10
C LEU A 14 19.65 -21.60 6.71
N PRO A 15 19.18 -22.85 6.63
CA PRO A 15 18.75 -23.41 5.35
C PRO A 15 17.63 -22.54 4.78
N VAL A 16 17.78 -22.12 3.52
CA VAL A 16 16.72 -21.45 2.77
C VAL A 16 15.88 -22.55 2.16
N LEU A 17 14.72 -22.79 2.73
CA LEU A 17 13.73 -23.65 2.11
C LEU A 17 13.05 -22.89 0.98
N ASN A 18 13.14 -23.40 -0.25
CA ASN A 18 12.29 -22.97 -1.36
C ASN A 18 10.92 -23.64 -1.15
N ILE A 19 9.99 -22.92 -0.56
CA ILE A 19 8.61 -23.36 -0.46
C ILE A 19 7.83 -22.43 -1.40
N ASP A 20 7.13 -23.01 -2.36
CA ASP A 20 6.14 -22.32 -3.18
C ASP A 20 4.91 -22.09 -2.30
N VAL A 21 4.81 -20.89 -1.75
CA VAL A 21 3.63 -20.48 -0.99
C VAL A 21 2.68 -19.79 -1.96
N PRO A 22 1.42 -20.25 -2.06
CA PRO A 22 0.45 -19.65 -2.96
C PRO A 22 0.20 -18.17 -2.58
N ASN A 23 -0.06 -17.35 -3.60
CA ASN A 23 -0.47 -15.97 -3.37
C ASN A 23 -1.90 -15.95 -2.82
N PRO A 24 -2.23 -15.00 -1.93
CA PRO A 24 -3.60 -14.80 -1.48
C PRO A 24 -4.56 -14.64 -2.65
N LEU A 25 -5.73 -15.23 -2.56
CA LEU A 25 -6.78 -15.07 -3.56
C LEU A 25 -7.60 -13.81 -3.27
N PRO A 26 -8.20 -13.18 -4.30
CA PRO A 26 -9.05 -12.00 -4.13
C PRO A 26 -10.26 -12.32 -3.24
N HIS A 27 -10.45 -11.57 -2.15
CA HIS A 27 -11.57 -11.72 -1.23
C HIS A 27 -11.83 -10.43 -0.45
N GLY A 28 -12.95 -10.34 0.25
CA GLY A 28 -13.25 -9.26 1.20
C GLY A 28 -13.33 -7.86 0.58
N HIS A 29 -13.08 -6.85 1.41
CA HIS A 29 -13.21 -5.44 1.03
C HIS A 29 -12.04 -4.95 0.15
N PRO A 30 -12.31 -4.39 -1.05
CA PRO A 30 -11.26 -3.84 -1.91
C PRO A 30 -10.87 -2.43 -1.47
N ARG A 31 -9.59 -2.17 -1.31
CA ARG A 31 -9.04 -0.86 -0.96
C ARG A 31 -7.99 -0.43 -1.98
N GLY A 32 -8.14 0.76 -2.55
CA GLY A 32 -7.16 1.42 -3.40
C GLY A 32 -6.28 2.36 -2.59
N LEU A 33 -4.99 2.44 -2.93
CA LEU A 33 -4.00 3.27 -2.27
C LEU A 33 -3.30 4.17 -3.29
N ASP A 34 -3.37 5.48 -3.08
CA ASP A 34 -2.57 6.47 -3.81
C ASP A 34 -1.38 6.92 -2.96
N LEU A 35 -0.16 6.89 -3.52
CA LEU A 35 1.09 7.28 -2.84
C LEU A 35 1.56 8.65 -3.32
N GLY A 36 1.80 9.56 -2.38
CA GLY A 36 2.18 10.93 -2.71
C GLY A 36 3.23 11.55 -1.79
N TYR A 37 3.72 12.73 -2.17
CA TYR A 37 4.71 13.47 -1.39
C TYR A 37 4.11 14.31 -0.26
N ASP A 38 2.89 14.79 -0.41
CA ASP A 38 2.17 15.58 0.61
C ASP A 38 1.49 14.65 1.60
N LYS A 39 0.58 13.85 1.10
CA LYS A 39 0.03 12.69 1.79
C LYS A 39 0.88 11.48 1.45
N PHE A 40 1.38 10.75 2.44
CA PHE A 40 2.15 9.53 2.19
C PHE A 40 1.30 8.47 1.50
N VAL A 41 0.08 8.32 1.97
CA VAL A 41 -0.94 7.46 1.37
C VAL A 41 -2.32 8.09 1.55
N ALA A 42 -3.15 8.02 0.52
CA ALA A 42 -4.58 8.22 0.56
C ALA A 42 -5.28 6.91 0.21
N THR A 43 -6.36 6.58 0.91
CA THR A 43 -7.12 5.35 0.69
C THR A 43 -8.45 5.66 0.01
N SER A 44 -9.00 4.69 -0.70
CA SER A 44 -10.35 4.79 -1.30
C SER A 44 -11.46 5.02 -0.28
N ASP A 45 -11.19 4.70 0.98
CA ASP A 45 -12.13 4.84 2.09
C ASP A 45 -12.06 6.24 2.73
N GLY A 46 -11.23 7.14 2.18
CA GLY A 46 -11.12 8.53 2.62
C GLY A 46 -10.06 8.78 3.70
N LEU A 47 -9.29 7.77 4.13
CA LEU A 47 -8.19 7.96 5.07
C LEU A 47 -6.99 8.58 4.35
N GLU A 48 -6.50 9.71 4.85
CA GLU A 48 -5.32 10.39 4.35
C GLU A 48 -4.24 10.47 5.42
N ILE A 49 -3.07 9.90 5.15
CA ILE A 49 -1.95 9.83 6.10
C ILE A 49 -0.83 10.74 5.64
N LYS A 50 -0.49 11.73 6.46
CA LYS A 50 0.60 12.67 6.18
C LYS A 50 1.95 11.97 6.20
N ARG A 51 2.86 12.44 5.35
CA ARG A 51 4.21 11.91 5.26
C ARG A 51 5.07 12.30 6.47
N PRO A 52 5.61 11.34 7.25
CA PRO A 52 6.60 11.62 8.28
C PRO A 52 7.91 12.08 7.65
N ARG A 53 8.66 12.91 8.37
CA ARG A 53 9.98 13.41 7.95
C ARG A 53 11.06 12.82 8.85
N PHE A 54 11.42 11.56 8.61
CA PHE A 54 12.32 10.79 9.48
C PHE A 54 13.71 11.41 9.64
N LEU A 55 14.23 11.98 8.55
CA LEU A 55 15.55 12.64 8.56
C LEU A 55 15.54 13.96 9.35
N LYS A 56 14.42 14.72 9.35
CA LYS A 56 14.37 16.08 9.88
C LYS A 56 14.82 16.16 11.34
N THR A 57 14.37 15.20 12.16
CA THR A 57 14.63 15.15 13.61
C THR A 57 16.12 15.00 13.95
N LEU A 58 16.86 14.22 13.15
CA LEU A 58 18.27 13.94 13.38
C LEU A 58 19.22 14.70 12.43
N GLN A 59 18.67 15.48 11.50
CA GLN A 59 19.44 16.17 10.47
C GLN A 59 20.49 17.15 11.03
N TYR A 60 20.15 17.89 12.07
CA TYR A 60 21.11 18.80 12.72
C TYR A 60 22.30 18.02 13.29
N LYS A 61 22.02 16.94 14.01
CA LYS A 61 23.06 16.09 14.61
C LYS A 61 23.96 15.45 13.56
N LEU A 62 23.39 14.98 12.44
CA LEU A 62 24.16 14.47 11.30
C LEU A 62 25.05 15.53 10.68
N LYS A 63 24.54 16.75 10.45
CA LYS A 63 25.32 17.86 9.93
C LYS A 63 26.49 18.21 10.84
N LEU A 64 26.26 18.27 12.16
CA LEU A 64 27.30 18.54 13.15
C LEU A 64 28.40 17.50 13.13
N LEU A 65 28.04 16.22 13.15
CA LEU A 65 29.01 15.12 13.11
C LEU A 65 29.77 15.08 11.77
N SER A 66 29.11 15.36 10.66
CA SER A 66 29.75 15.43 9.35
C SER A 66 30.76 16.57 9.27
N ARG A 67 30.46 17.76 9.86
CA ARG A 67 31.45 18.86 9.96
C ARG A 67 32.68 18.44 10.79
N LYS A 68 32.46 17.82 11.95
CA LYS A 68 33.56 17.30 12.79
C LYS A 68 34.39 16.24 12.06
N LEU A 69 33.75 15.40 11.24
CA LEU A 69 34.43 14.35 10.48
C LEU A 69 35.38 14.92 9.42
N ARG A 70 35.03 16.02 8.75
CA ARG A 70 35.89 16.69 7.75
C ARG A 70 37.24 17.10 8.34
N ASN A 71 37.24 17.55 9.61
CA ASN A 71 38.44 18.04 10.30
C ASN A 71 39.26 16.92 10.95
N LYS A 72 38.97 15.65 10.67
CA LYS A 72 39.72 14.51 11.22
C LYS A 72 40.59 13.85 10.14
N GLN A 73 41.82 13.52 10.52
CA GLN A 73 42.75 12.84 9.66
C GLN A 73 42.17 11.51 9.18
N LYS A 74 42.30 11.24 7.86
CA LYS A 74 41.88 9.97 7.27
C LYS A 74 42.67 8.82 7.94
N GLY A 75 42.00 7.70 8.25
CA GLY A 75 42.58 6.54 8.90
C GLY A 75 42.72 6.64 10.44
N SER A 76 42.55 7.81 11.06
CA SER A 76 42.70 7.94 12.51
C SER A 76 41.54 7.28 13.29
N ASN A 77 41.85 6.76 14.50
CA ASN A 77 40.87 6.17 15.41
C ASN A 77 39.73 7.14 15.75
N ASN A 78 40.04 8.45 15.86
CA ASN A 78 39.01 9.46 16.11
C ASN A 78 38.04 9.64 14.92
N ARG A 79 38.53 9.52 13.70
CA ARG A 79 37.67 9.50 12.50
C ARG A 79 36.80 8.24 12.46
N HIS A 80 37.36 7.09 12.80
CA HIS A 80 36.61 5.83 12.89
C HIS A 80 35.46 5.90 13.90
N LYS A 81 35.73 6.43 15.11
CA LYS A 81 34.71 6.65 16.15
C LYS A 81 33.57 7.58 15.67
N LEU A 82 33.88 8.65 14.90
CA LEU A 82 32.88 9.54 14.34
C LEU A 82 32.06 8.86 13.24
N ASN A 83 32.69 8.09 12.36
CA ASN A 83 31.98 7.31 11.34
C ASN A 83 30.99 6.33 11.98
N GLN A 84 31.36 5.65 13.05
CA GLN A 84 30.46 4.77 13.79
C GLN A 84 29.26 5.52 14.38
N LYS A 85 29.49 6.74 14.94
CA LYS A 85 28.40 7.57 15.46
C LYS A 85 27.42 7.99 14.34
N ILE A 86 27.96 8.38 13.18
CA ILE A 86 27.15 8.75 12.00
C ILE A 86 26.36 7.52 11.50
N ALA A 87 27.02 6.36 11.38
CA ALA A 87 26.38 5.11 10.95
C ALA A 87 25.22 4.72 11.89
N ARG A 88 25.40 4.84 13.22
CA ARG A 88 24.33 4.57 14.20
C ARG A 88 23.13 5.52 14.04
N LEU A 89 23.37 6.80 13.70
CA LEU A 89 22.28 7.73 13.43
C LEU A 89 21.52 7.39 12.15
N HIS A 90 22.22 7.04 11.08
CA HIS A 90 21.57 6.57 9.85
C HIS A 90 20.80 5.28 10.08
N GLN A 91 21.35 4.34 10.86
CA GLN A 91 20.65 3.13 11.24
C GLN A 91 19.34 3.45 11.99
N ARG A 92 19.41 4.36 12.98
CA ARG A 92 18.23 4.78 13.74
C ARG A 92 17.14 5.38 12.84
N ILE A 93 17.50 6.24 11.89
CA ILE A 93 16.55 6.80 10.92
C ILE A 93 15.91 5.70 10.09
N SER A 94 16.71 4.76 9.60
CA SER A 94 16.25 3.61 8.82
C SER A 94 15.32 2.69 9.62
N ASP A 95 15.67 2.39 10.86
CA ASP A 95 14.89 1.52 11.73
C ASP A 95 13.54 2.17 12.11
N THR A 96 13.55 3.49 12.43
CA THR A 96 12.32 4.25 12.72
C THR A 96 11.38 4.28 11.51
N ARG A 97 11.93 4.50 10.31
CA ARG A 97 11.15 4.48 9.06
C ARG A 97 10.54 3.10 8.81
N LYS A 98 11.36 2.05 8.97
CA LYS A 98 10.93 0.67 8.77
C LYS A 98 9.83 0.27 9.75
N ASP A 99 9.96 0.60 11.02
CA ASP A 99 8.94 0.38 12.04
C ASP A 99 7.62 1.07 11.70
N TRP A 100 7.70 2.34 11.27
CA TRP A 100 6.52 3.09 10.85
C TRP A 100 5.86 2.46 9.61
N HIS A 101 6.64 2.01 8.62
CA HIS A 101 6.12 1.34 7.44
C HIS A 101 5.39 0.03 7.81
N PHE A 102 5.93 -0.76 8.74
CA PHE A 102 5.25 -1.97 9.22
C PHE A 102 3.94 -1.65 9.92
N LYS A 103 3.93 -0.67 10.83
CA LYS A 103 2.72 -0.26 11.54
C LYS A 103 1.64 0.22 10.57
N LEU A 104 2.03 1.06 9.61
CA LEU A 104 1.11 1.54 8.58
C LEU A 104 0.59 0.40 7.70
N SER A 105 1.46 -0.51 7.26
CA SER A 105 1.03 -1.65 6.45
C SER A 105 0.00 -2.53 7.19
N HIS A 106 0.22 -2.81 8.47
CA HIS A 106 -0.76 -3.54 9.29
C HIS A 106 -2.09 -2.78 9.44
N GLN A 107 -2.05 -1.45 9.60
CA GLN A 107 -3.26 -0.63 9.63
C GLN A 107 -4.02 -0.67 8.29
N LEU A 108 -3.31 -0.67 7.16
CA LEU A 108 -3.92 -0.65 5.83
C LEU A 108 -4.54 -1.99 5.43
N VAL A 109 -4.02 -3.11 5.93
CA VAL A 109 -4.61 -4.44 5.67
C VAL A 109 -5.76 -4.78 6.61
N GLN A 110 -5.90 -4.02 7.71
CA GLN A 110 -7.02 -4.19 8.62
C GLN A 110 -8.33 -3.94 7.86
N ASP A 111 -9.27 -4.86 7.98
CA ASP A 111 -10.58 -4.82 7.32
C ASP A 111 -10.54 -4.77 5.77
N ALA A 112 -9.37 -5.08 5.16
CA ALA A 112 -9.22 -5.15 3.72
C ALA A 112 -8.82 -6.56 3.29
N GLY A 113 -9.56 -7.16 2.38
CA GLY A 113 -9.21 -8.45 1.77
C GLY A 113 -8.44 -8.30 0.46
N MET A 114 -8.55 -7.12 -0.18
CA MET A 114 -7.84 -6.77 -1.41
C MET A 114 -7.22 -5.38 -1.30
N LEU A 115 -5.97 -5.26 -1.71
CA LEU A 115 -5.22 -4.00 -1.75
C LEU A 115 -4.68 -3.76 -3.16
N PHE A 116 -4.95 -2.57 -3.68
CA PHE A 116 -4.52 -2.14 -5.00
C PHE A 116 -3.66 -0.88 -4.89
N ILE A 117 -2.57 -0.81 -5.65
CA ILE A 117 -1.64 0.30 -5.69
C ILE A 117 -1.24 0.60 -7.13
N GLU A 118 -0.86 1.82 -7.44
CA GLU A 118 -0.28 2.14 -8.75
C GLU A 118 1.09 1.46 -8.96
N ASP A 119 1.34 0.99 -10.19
CA ASP A 119 2.67 0.51 -10.60
C ASP A 119 3.60 1.70 -10.89
N ILE A 120 4.26 2.20 -9.83
CA ILE A 120 5.15 3.35 -9.89
C ILE A 120 6.61 2.89 -9.84
N ASN A 121 7.42 3.39 -10.78
CA ASN A 121 8.86 3.26 -10.70
C ASN A 121 9.46 4.32 -9.76
N PHE A 122 9.62 3.95 -8.49
CA PHE A 122 10.18 4.85 -7.45
C PHE A 122 11.66 5.21 -7.68
N VAL A 123 12.40 4.48 -8.52
CA VAL A 123 13.78 4.82 -8.87
C VAL A 123 13.83 6.15 -9.63
N SER A 124 12.84 6.41 -10.50
CA SER A 124 12.74 7.68 -11.21
C SER A 124 12.53 8.88 -10.27
N TRP A 125 11.78 8.67 -9.18
CA TRP A 125 11.52 9.70 -8.17
C TRP A 125 12.77 10.08 -7.36
N GLN A 126 13.80 9.23 -7.33
CA GLN A 126 15.06 9.50 -6.64
C GLN A 126 16.04 10.33 -7.46
N ARG A 127 15.76 10.60 -8.73
CA ARG A 127 16.66 11.34 -9.63
C ARG A 127 16.32 12.83 -9.78
N GLY A 128 15.14 13.28 -9.33
CA GLY A 128 14.64 14.65 -9.49
C GLY A 128 14.93 15.57 -8.31
N VAL A 129 14.39 16.78 -8.36
CA VAL A 129 14.47 17.82 -7.30
C VAL A 129 13.96 17.30 -5.95
N LEU A 130 13.02 16.37 -5.97
CA LEU A 130 12.43 15.74 -4.79
C LEU A 130 13.17 14.47 -4.32
N SER A 131 14.33 14.16 -4.90
CA SER A 131 15.13 12.95 -4.60
C SER A 131 15.35 12.73 -3.11
N LYS A 132 15.70 13.77 -2.38
CA LYS A 132 15.92 13.74 -0.93
C LYS A 132 14.64 13.41 -0.15
N HIS A 133 13.52 13.93 -0.60
CA HIS A 133 12.21 13.66 0.01
C HIS A 133 11.74 12.24 -0.30
N SER A 134 11.98 11.76 -1.51
CA SER A 134 11.69 10.39 -1.92
C SER A 134 12.54 9.38 -1.15
N ALA A 135 13.85 9.64 -0.99
CA ALA A 135 14.75 8.82 -0.21
C ALA A 135 14.39 8.78 1.28
N ASP A 136 13.94 9.91 1.86
CA ASP A 136 13.48 9.99 3.24
C ASP A 136 12.15 9.24 3.43
N ALA A 137 11.21 9.37 2.51
CA ALA A 137 9.92 8.65 2.52
C ALA A 137 10.09 7.14 2.39
N GLY A 138 11.01 6.68 1.52
CA GLY A 138 11.29 5.26 1.32
C GLY A 138 10.14 4.48 0.69
N PHE A 139 9.42 5.05 -0.29
CA PHE A 139 8.24 4.43 -0.92
C PHE A 139 8.48 3.01 -1.41
N GLY A 140 9.60 2.73 -2.09
CA GLY A 140 9.91 1.37 -2.55
C GLY A 140 10.06 0.38 -1.38
N GLN A 141 10.66 0.81 -0.25
CA GLN A 141 10.73 -0.01 0.95
C GLN A 141 9.33 -0.25 1.54
N PHE A 142 8.47 0.76 1.54
CA PHE A 142 7.10 0.65 2.01
C PHE A 142 6.30 -0.36 1.19
N VAL A 143 6.34 -0.26 -0.14
CA VAL A 143 5.61 -1.18 -1.03
C VAL A 143 6.05 -2.63 -0.82
N ASN A 144 7.37 -2.88 -0.69
CA ASN A 144 7.88 -4.23 -0.41
C ASN A 144 7.41 -4.77 0.97
N ILE A 145 7.33 -3.89 1.98
CA ILE A 145 6.82 -4.26 3.31
C ILE A 145 5.31 -4.53 3.23
N LEU A 146 4.56 -3.66 2.55
CA LEU A 146 3.12 -3.80 2.37
C LEU A 146 2.78 -5.12 1.67
N GLU A 147 3.43 -5.42 0.56
CA GLU A 147 3.28 -6.68 -0.18
C GLU A 147 3.56 -7.90 0.70
N TRP A 148 4.63 -7.84 1.53
CA TRP A 148 4.94 -8.91 2.48
C TRP A 148 3.88 -9.04 3.59
N VAL A 149 3.38 -7.91 4.12
CA VAL A 149 2.31 -7.92 5.13
C VAL A 149 1.03 -8.48 4.55
N CYS A 150 0.64 -8.05 3.33
CA CYS A 150 -0.54 -8.57 2.62
C CYS A 150 -0.44 -10.10 2.47
N TRP A 151 0.69 -10.60 1.98
CA TRP A 151 0.91 -12.04 1.87
C TRP A 151 0.78 -12.76 3.22
N LYS A 152 1.33 -12.18 4.30
CA LYS A 152 1.28 -12.78 5.65
C LYS A 152 -0.12 -12.77 6.27
N THR A 153 -0.96 -11.81 5.92
CA THR A 153 -2.32 -11.64 6.45
C THR A 153 -3.41 -12.18 5.51
N ASP A 154 -3.01 -12.95 4.49
CA ASP A 154 -3.92 -13.48 3.47
C ASP A 154 -4.73 -12.40 2.74
N THR A 155 -4.14 -11.20 2.56
CA THR A 155 -4.74 -10.09 1.81
C THR A 155 -4.23 -10.11 0.37
N TYR A 156 -5.12 -10.12 -0.61
CA TYR A 156 -4.74 -10.03 -2.02
C TYR A 156 -4.09 -8.69 -2.31
N PHE A 157 -2.95 -8.70 -3.02
CA PHE A 157 -2.21 -7.49 -3.38
C PHE A 157 -1.94 -7.46 -4.88
N ALA A 158 -2.32 -6.36 -5.54
CA ALA A 158 -2.02 -6.17 -6.95
C ALA A 158 -1.63 -4.73 -7.28
N LYS A 159 -0.82 -4.58 -8.33
CA LYS A 159 -0.45 -3.29 -8.91
C LYS A 159 -1.30 -3.02 -10.14
N VAL A 160 -1.80 -1.79 -10.26
CA VAL A 160 -2.63 -1.35 -11.40
C VAL A 160 -1.88 -0.33 -12.25
N ASN A 161 -2.27 -0.22 -13.53
CA ASN A 161 -1.70 0.79 -14.40
C ASN A 161 -2.00 2.20 -13.87
N LYS A 162 -0.95 3.03 -13.78
CA LYS A 162 -0.98 4.41 -13.27
C LYS A 162 -1.56 5.43 -14.24
N ASP A 163 -1.69 5.08 -15.55
CA ASP A 163 -2.01 6.06 -16.58
C ASP A 163 -3.42 6.61 -16.40
N GLY A 164 -3.53 7.93 -16.15
CA GLY A 164 -4.79 8.64 -16.05
C GLY A 164 -5.62 8.39 -14.78
N THR A 165 -5.09 7.75 -13.74
CA THR A 165 -5.82 7.51 -12.46
C THR A 165 -6.34 8.80 -11.81
N SER A 166 -5.55 9.89 -11.86
CA SER A 166 -5.96 11.21 -11.35
C SER A 166 -6.84 12.03 -12.32
N GLN A 167 -7.13 11.49 -13.51
CA GLN A 167 -7.82 12.16 -14.60
C GLN A 167 -9.17 11.52 -14.91
N THR A 168 -9.46 10.36 -14.35
CA THR A 168 -10.71 9.63 -14.54
C THR A 168 -11.60 9.82 -13.31
N CYS A 169 -12.89 10.00 -13.52
CA CYS A 169 -13.84 10.09 -12.42
C CYS A 169 -14.10 8.70 -11.82
N PRO A 170 -13.89 8.51 -10.51
CA PRO A 170 -14.11 7.21 -9.90
C PRO A 170 -15.59 6.81 -9.80
N ASN A 171 -16.51 7.77 -9.97
CA ASN A 171 -17.95 7.54 -9.87
C ASN A 171 -18.59 7.22 -11.24
N CYS A 172 -18.30 8.00 -12.27
CA CYS A 172 -18.93 7.82 -13.60
C CYS A 172 -17.97 7.33 -14.70
N GLY A 173 -16.66 7.19 -14.40
CA GLY A 173 -15.67 6.75 -15.38
C GLY A 173 -15.27 7.81 -16.43
N THR A 174 -15.87 9.00 -16.44
CA THR A 174 -15.58 10.04 -17.43
C THR A 174 -14.15 10.55 -17.29
N TYR A 175 -13.43 10.68 -18.41
CA TYR A 175 -12.12 11.29 -18.46
C TYR A 175 -12.22 12.82 -18.35
N THR A 176 -11.74 13.38 -17.24
CA THR A 176 -11.83 14.81 -16.92
C THR A 176 -10.55 15.61 -17.24
N GLY A 177 -9.58 14.98 -17.86
CA GLY A 177 -8.31 15.60 -18.26
C GLY A 177 -7.36 15.91 -17.11
N LYS A 178 -6.18 16.41 -17.51
CA LYS A 178 -5.11 16.74 -16.57
C LYS A 178 -5.44 18.00 -15.77
N LYS A 179 -5.42 17.90 -14.45
CA LYS A 179 -5.61 19.02 -13.51
C LYS A 179 -4.27 19.58 -13.04
N THR A 180 -4.22 20.90 -12.78
CA THR A 180 -3.03 21.55 -12.19
C THR A 180 -2.77 21.02 -10.78
N LEU A 181 -1.51 21.13 -10.31
CA LEU A 181 -1.12 20.62 -8.99
C LEU A 181 -1.74 21.40 -7.83
N ASP A 182 -2.21 22.62 -8.07
CA ASP A 182 -2.83 23.48 -7.07
C ASP A 182 -4.25 23.07 -6.71
N ILE A 183 -4.93 22.35 -7.64
CA ILE A 183 -6.28 21.84 -7.42
C ILE A 183 -6.22 20.63 -6.48
N ARG A 184 -6.70 20.81 -5.26
CA ARG A 184 -6.72 19.75 -4.22
C ARG A 184 -8.10 19.08 -4.10
N VAL A 185 -9.14 19.74 -4.56
CA VAL A 185 -10.50 19.21 -4.60
C VAL A 185 -10.78 18.68 -5.99
N TYR A 186 -11.20 17.43 -6.06
CA TYR A 186 -11.71 16.82 -7.28
C TYR A 186 -13.19 17.14 -7.42
N ASN A 187 -13.59 17.69 -8.56
CA ASN A 187 -14.98 17.89 -8.92
C ASN A 187 -15.18 17.36 -10.35
N CYS A 188 -16.14 16.47 -10.53
CA CYS A 188 -16.50 15.93 -11.84
C CYS A 188 -17.55 16.83 -12.51
N PRO A 189 -17.28 17.36 -13.71
CA PRO A 189 -18.24 18.21 -14.41
C PRO A 189 -19.47 17.45 -14.90
N GLU A 190 -19.36 16.14 -15.14
CA GLU A 190 -20.42 15.31 -15.69
C GLU A 190 -21.42 14.82 -14.62
N CYS A 191 -20.91 14.29 -13.49
CA CYS A 191 -21.78 13.69 -12.47
C CYS A 191 -21.82 14.47 -11.16
N GLY A 192 -21.10 15.59 -11.03
CA GLY A 192 -21.06 16.42 -9.82
C GLY A 192 -20.33 15.79 -8.64
N TYR A 193 -19.68 14.61 -8.81
CA TYR A 193 -18.97 13.95 -7.72
C TYR A 193 -17.79 14.82 -7.22
N THR A 194 -17.75 15.06 -5.91
CA THR A 194 -16.75 15.93 -5.27
C THR A 194 -16.09 15.21 -4.12
N THR A 195 -14.74 15.21 -4.10
CA THR A 195 -13.90 14.66 -3.02
C THR A 195 -12.50 15.28 -3.06
N THR A 196 -11.59 14.87 -2.16
CA THR A 196 -10.19 15.27 -2.31
C THR A 196 -9.55 14.55 -3.50
N ARG A 197 -8.61 15.20 -4.18
CA ARG A 197 -7.95 14.67 -5.37
C ARG A 197 -7.27 13.32 -5.12
N ASP A 198 -6.60 13.20 -3.98
CA ASP A 198 -5.84 11.99 -3.63
C ASP A 198 -6.80 10.83 -3.31
N VAL A 199 -7.95 11.12 -2.68
CA VAL A 199 -9.01 10.11 -2.47
C VAL A 199 -9.67 9.71 -3.79
N ALA A 200 -9.95 10.65 -4.70
CA ALA A 200 -10.47 10.32 -6.03
C ALA A 200 -9.54 9.38 -6.80
N ALA A 201 -8.22 9.65 -6.77
CA ALA A 201 -7.21 8.79 -7.39
C ALA A 201 -7.20 7.39 -6.76
N SER A 202 -7.23 7.29 -5.43
CA SER A 202 -7.26 6.00 -4.75
C SER A 202 -8.55 5.19 -5.02
N GLN A 203 -9.68 5.84 -5.19
CA GLN A 203 -10.94 5.19 -5.60
C GLN A 203 -10.85 4.66 -7.03
N GLU A 204 -10.24 5.41 -7.94
CA GLU A 204 -10.02 4.95 -9.32
C GLU A 204 -9.05 3.77 -9.36
N ILE A 205 -7.98 3.78 -8.54
CA ILE A 205 -7.06 2.65 -8.36
C ILE A 205 -7.82 1.40 -7.89
N ARG A 206 -8.69 1.54 -6.90
CA ARG A 206 -9.56 0.46 -6.44
C ARG A 206 -10.44 -0.07 -7.57
N ASN A 207 -11.12 0.80 -8.30
CA ASN A 207 -12.06 0.42 -9.37
C ASN A 207 -11.32 -0.36 -10.47
N ARG A 208 -10.14 0.09 -10.90
CA ARG A 208 -9.29 -0.62 -11.87
C ARG A 208 -8.83 -1.97 -11.35
N GLY A 209 -8.42 -2.02 -10.07
CA GLY A 209 -7.99 -3.27 -9.44
C GLY A 209 -9.12 -4.29 -9.40
N VAL A 210 -10.31 -3.89 -8.99
CA VAL A 210 -11.50 -4.76 -8.96
C VAL A 210 -11.87 -5.22 -10.37
N SER A 211 -11.87 -4.32 -11.36
CA SER A 211 -12.16 -4.67 -12.76
C SER A 211 -11.15 -5.69 -13.32
N ALA A 212 -9.86 -5.53 -12.99
CA ALA A 212 -8.83 -6.46 -13.41
C ALA A 212 -8.99 -7.84 -12.76
N VAL A 213 -9.41 -7.88 -11.49
CA VAL A 213 -9.69 -9.12 -10.76
C VAL A 213 -10.92 -9.82 -11.37
N LEU A 214 -12.02 -9.11 -11.58
CA LEU A 214 -13.26 -9.66 -12.15
C LEU A 214 -13.07 -10.18 -13.58
N GLY A 215 -12.21 -9.56 -14.38
CA GLY A 215 -11.87 -10.00 -15.73
C GLY A 215 -10.77 -11.07 -15.79
N SER A 216 -10.30 -11.61 -14.66
CA SER A 216 -9.24 -12.62 -14.66
C SER A 216 -9.83 -14.04 -14.64
N PRO A 217 -9.22 -15.02 -15.36
CA PRO A 217 -9.70 -16.41 -15.38
C PRO A 217 -9.70 -17.08 -13.99
N GLN A 218 -8.96 -16.55 -13.04
CA GLN A 218 -8.88 -17.05 -11.66
C GLN A 218 -10.14 -16.74 -10.84
N VAL A 219 -10.95 -15.78 -11.28
CA VAL A 219 -12.20 -15.39 -10.61
C VAL A 219 -13.40 -16.10 -11.21
N GLU A 220 -13.32 -16.60 -12.43
CA GLU A 220 -14.36 -17.48 -12.99
C GLU A 220 -14.52 -18.79 -12.18
N GLN A 221 -13.48 -19.19 -11.44
CA GLN A 221 -13.52 -20.33 -10.51
C GLN A 221 -13.87 -19.94 -9.07
N LEU A 222 -13.88 -18.69 -8.75
CA LEU A 222 -14.10 -18.15 -7.41
C LEU A 222 -15.27 -17.17 -7.46
N THR A 223 -16.45 -17.69 -7.22
CA THR A 223 -17.61 -17.02 -6.61
C THR A 223 -17.69 -15.48 -6.67
N CYS A 224 -18.83 -14.99 -7.01
CA CYS A 224 -19.18 -13.58 -7.11
C CYS A 224 -18.69 -12.74 -5.94
N ILE A 225 -17.84 -11.75 -6.23
CA ILE A 225 -17.53 -10.67 -5.31
C ILE A 225 -18.71 -9.72 -5.30
N LYS A 226 -19.45 -9.66 -4.20
CA LYS A 226 -20.55 -8.67 -4.04
C LYS A 226 -19.95 -7.27 -3.97
N ALA A 227 -20.73 -6.27 -4.35
CA ALA A 227 -20.37 -4.85 -4.29
C ALA A 227 -19.90 -4.37 -2.90
N VAL A 228 -20.13 -5.15 -1.85
CA VAL A 228 -19.69 -4.91 -0.47
C VAL A 228 -18.36 -5.62 -0.14
N GLY A 229 -17.70 -6.26 -1.11
CA GLY A 229 -16.44 -6.96 -0.89
C GLY A 229 -16.55 -8.28 -0.14
N GLN A 230 -17.73 -8.89 -0.05
CA GLN A 230 -17.90 -10.22 0.53
C GLN A 230 -17.86 -11.30 -0.55
N VAL A 231 -17.06 -12.35 -0.35
CA VAL A 231 -17.09 -13.56 -1.18
C VAL A 231 -18.28 -14.41 -0.78
N VAL A 232 -19.13 -14.79 -1.72
CA VAL A 232 -20.29 -15.64 -1.50
C VAL A 232 -20.05 -17.00 -2.15
N SER A 233 -20.39 -18.08 -1.46
CA SER A 233 -20.22 -19.45 -1.96
C SER A 233 -21.04 -19.74 -3.21
N GLU A 234 -20.57 -20.64 -4.02
CA GLU A 234 -20.87 -20.93 -5.44
C GLU A 234 -22.34 -21.08 -5.87
N ASN A 235 -23.28 -21.21 -4.96
CA ASN A 235 -24.68 -21.56 -5.31
C ASN A 235 -25.60 -20.34 -5.51
N VAL A 236 -25.09 -19.11 -5.57
CA VAL A 236 -25.91 -17.89 -5.57
C VAL A 236 -25.67 -16.97 -6.78
N CYS A 237 -24.82 -17.33 -7.72
CA CYS A 237 -24.62 -16.59 -8.95
C CYS A 237 -25.42 -17.17 -10.12
N GLY A 238 -26.73 -17.00 -10.08
CA GLY A 238 -27.55 -17.03 -11.27
C GLY A 238 -27.51 -15.65 -11.94
N LEU A 239 -26.72 -15.49 -13.00
CA LEU A 239 -26.92 -14.43 -13.97
C LEU A 239 -28.03 -14.91 -14.89
N ASP A 240 -29.19 -14.30 -14.79
CA ASP A 240 -30.24 -14.50 -15.80
C ASP A 240 -29.74 -13.95 -17.13
N ALA A 241 -30.16 -14.56 -18.23
CA ALA A 241 -29.76 -14.20 -19.60
C ALA A 241 -30.07 -12.74 -20.00
N THR A 242 -30.59 -11.93 -19.09
CA THR A 242 -30.97 -10.52 -19.26
C THR A 242 -30.07 -9.55 -18.46
N GLY A 243 -29.05 -10.03 -17.72
CA GLY A 243 -28.11 -9.14 -17.00
C GLY A 243 -28.65 -8.43 -15.77
N SER A 244 -29.81 -8.82 -15.24
CA SER A 244 -30.38 -8.26 -14.01
C SER A 244 -29.97 -9.06 -12.77
N ILE A 245 -29.58 -8.36 -11.71
CA ILE A 245 -29.26 -8.96 -10.41
C ILE A 245 -30.57 -9.24 -9.65
N GLY A 246 -30.96 -10.52 -9.54
CA GLY A 246 -32.11 -10.90 -8.73
C GLY A 246 -31.81 -10.73 -7.23
N ASN A 247 -32.61 -9.92 -6.54
CA ASN A 247 -32.58 -9.79 -5.08
C ASN A 247 -33.25 -11.01 -4.42
N SER A 248 -32.46 -12.02 -4.05
CA SER A 248 -32.91 -13.06 -3.13
C SER A 248 -32.42 -12.75 -1.73
N ILE A 249 -33.35 -12.28 -0.89
CA ILE A 249 -33.15 -12.10 0.55
C ILE A 249 -33.20 -13.49 1.19
N LEU A 250 -32.06 -13.97 1.68
CA LEU A 250 -32.06 -15.16 2.56
C LEU A 250 -32.34 -14.71 4.00
N VAL A 251 -33.53 -15.06 4.46
CA VAL A 251 -33.94 -14.97 5.86
C VAL A 251 -33.10 -15.95 6.67
N GLY A 252 -32.34 -15.44 7.64
CA GLY A 252 -31.54 -16.24 8.55
C GLY A 252 -32.43 -17.14 9.42
N THR A 253 -32.21 -18.43 9.38
CA THR A 253 -32.84 -19.41 10.30
C THR A 253 -32.21 -19.24 11.68
N GLU A 254 -33.01 -18.75 12.62
CA GLU A 254 -32.72 -18.76 14.05
C GLU A 254 -32.53 -20.21 14.53
N ARG A 255 -31.34 -20.50 15.09
CA ARG A 255 -31.09 -21.74 15.80
C ARG A 255 -31.76 -21.70 17.19
N ASN A 256 -32.88 -22.38 17.35
CA ASN A 256 -33.51 -22.69 18.62
C ASN A 256 -32.53 -23.36 19.59
N ARG A 257 -32.13 -22.64 20.64
CA ARG A 257 -31.52 -23.25 21.83
C ARG A 257 -32.63 -23.73 22.76
N LYS A 258 -32.72 -25.05 22.92
CA LYS A 258 -33.56 -25.67 23.97
C LYS A 258 -33.00 -25.29 25.35
N PRO A 259 -33.85 -24.98 26.33
CA PRO A 259 -33.41 -24.79 27.72
C PRO A 259 -33.17 -26.18 28.34
N LYS A 260 -32.08 -26.26 29.13
CA LYS A 260 -31.82 -27.41 30.00
C LYS A 260 -32.62 -27.22 31.28
N SER A 261 -33.45 -28.23 31.57
CA SER A 261 -34.03 -28.48 32.89
C SER A 261 -32.97 -28.90 33.90
#